data_99b9441f23609a1d9139399985e77a7b
#
_entry.id   99b9441f23609a1d9139399985e77a7b
#
_cell.length_a   1.000
_cell.length_b   1.000
_cell.length_c   1.000
_cell.angle_alpha   90.00
_cell.angle_beta   90.00
_cell.angle_gamma   90.00
#
_symmetry.space_group_name_H-M   'P 1'
#
loop_
_entity.id
_entity.type
_entity.pdbx_description
1 polymer ?
#
loop_
_entity_poly.entity_id
_entity_poly.type
_entity_poly.pdbx_seq_one_letter_code
_entity_poly.pdbx_strand_id
1 'polypeptide(L)'
;LYKCVPHHLHRYPAEEDRYALFLRQASRVACNIASVVDLSAPLRFAELRRRGVRKALSAGVSVEESEAWADFWGVLKDNLSHRFGAHPVHTLDEITRLHALFPGNIRLFTATLDGRVEGGTVVYECGDCVRVQYISASERGKECAVLDLLFDYLLRDRYASRRYFDFGTSNGDDGHFLNEGLI
;
A
#
# COMPACT_ATOMS: atom_id res chain seq x y z
N LEU A 1 -3.23 9.45 -23.49
CA LEU A 1 -2.30 9.34 -22.36
C LEU A 1 -1.92 7.88 -22.16
N TYR A 2 -0.60 7.58 -22.02
CA TYR A 2 -0.07 6.26 -21.73
C TYR A 2 0.65 6.30 -20.38
N LYS A 3 0.39 5.31 -19.51
CA LYS A 3 1.07 5.14 -18.24
C LYS A 3 1.86 3.85 -18.28
N CYS A 4 3.20 3.97 -18.24
CA CYS A 4 4.09 2.81 -18.25
C CYS A 4 3.89 1.96 -17.00
N VAL A 5 3.89 0.63 -17.16
CA VAL A 5 3.90 -0.32 -16.05
C VAL A 5 5.31 -0.35 -15.46
N PRO A 6 5.47 -0.24 -14.12
CA PRO A 6 6.78 -0.34 -13.49
C PRO A 6 7.43 -1.72 -13.68
N HIS A 7 8.75 -1.77 -13.80
CA HIS A 7 9.52 -3.01 -14.07
C HIS A 7 9.28 -4.14 -13.08
N HIS A 8 9.11 -3.85 -11.80
CA HIS A 8 8.87 -4.86 -10.76
C HIS A 8 7.49 -5.53 -10.87
N LEU A 9 6.60 -5.00 -11.71
CA LEU A 9 5.30 -5.62 -12.04
C LEU A 9 5.35 -6.42 -13.34
N HIS A 10 6.46 -6.37 -14.09
CA HIS A 10 6.60 -7.12 -15.33
C HIS A 10 6.87 -8.60 -15.03
N ARG A 11 6.21 -9.48 -15.77
CA ARG A 11 6.53 -10.92 -15.74
C ARG A 11 7.90 -11.20 -16.36
N TYR A 12 8.23 -10.46 -17.41
CA TYR A 12 9.52 -10.48 -18.09
C TYR A 12 9.98 -9.05 -18.32
N PRO A 13 11.32 -8.79 -18.32
CA PRO A 13 11.83 -7.48 -18.74
C PRO A 13 11.29 -7.13 -20.13
N ALA A 14 10.64 -6.00 -20.25
CA ALA A 14 10.01 -5.54 -21.48
C ALA A 14 10.09 -4.01 -21.55
N GLU A 15 10.51 -3.47 -22.69
CA GLU A 15 10.63 -2.03 -22.96
C GLU A 15 10.06 -1.63 -24.32
N GLU A 16 9.31 -2.53 -24.96
CA GLU A 16 8.75 -2.33 -26.30
C GLU A 16 7.77 -1.16 -26.33
N ASP A 17 7.07 -0.92 -25.23
CA ASP A 17 6.21 0.23 -25.06
C ASP A 17 6.97 1.55 -25.14
N ARG A 18 8.17 1.63 -24.54
CA ARG A 18 9.03 2.82 -24.58
C ARG A 18 9.54 3.07 -25.99
N TYR A 19 9.90 2.01 -26.73
CA TYR A 19 10.30 2.12 -28.10
C TYR A 19 9.13 2.61 -28.98
N ALA A 20 7.92 2.08 -28.80
CA ALA A 20 6.73 2.53 -29.49
C ALA A 20 6.42 4.01 -29.20
N LEU A 21 6.55 4.44 -27.94
CA LEU A 21 6.40 5.85 -27.55
C LEU A 21 7.42 6.76 -28.23
N PHE A 22 8.70 6.31 -28.31
CA PHE A 22 9.75 7.04 -29.00
C PHE A 22 9.41 7.23 -30.50
N LEU A 23 8.99 6.16 -31.20
CA LEU A 23 8.57 6.23 -32.60
C LEU A 23 7.39 7.17 -32.82
N ARG A 24 6.51 7.32 -31.84
CA ARG A 24 5.36 8.24 -31.89
C ARG A 24 5.67 9.65 -31.40
N GLN A 25 6.95 9.95 -31.12
CA GLN A 25 7.39 11.25 -30.61
C GLN A 25 6.61 11.69 -29.36
N ALA A 26 6.28 10.73 -28.48
CA ALA A 26 5.56 11.01 -27.25
C ALA A 26 6.43 11.84 -26.31
N SER A 27 5.82 12.86 -25.69
CA SER A 27 6.47 13.65 -24.62
C SER A 27 6.12 13.11 -23.26
N ARG A 28 7.11 13.12 -22.34
CA ARG A 28 6.88 12.74 -20.95
C ARG A 28 6.27 13.92 -20.19
N VAL A 29 5.06 13.74 -19.67
CA VAL A 29 4.29 14.77 -18.93
C VAL A 29 4.32 14.59 -17.42
N ALA A 30 4.63 13.38 -16.93
CA ALA A 30 4.78 13.09 -15.51
C ALA A 30 5.79 11.95 -15.30
N CYS A 31 6.44 11.92 -14.13
CA CYS A 31 7.35 10.85 -13.72
C CYS A 31 7.15 10.55 -12.25
N ASN A 32 6.52 9.42 -11.95
CA ASN A 32 6.30 8.99 -10.58
C ASN A 32 7.41 8.05 -10.11
N ILE A 33 7.75 8.13 -8.82
CA ILE A 33 8.61 7.18 -8.12
C ILE A 33 7.75 6.33 -7.17
N ALA A 34 8.06 5.06 -7.03
CA ALA A 34 7.43 4.17 -6.07
C ALA A 34 8.49 3.65 -5.08
N SER A 35 8.10 3.50 -3.81
CA SER A 35 8.91 2.85 -2.79
C SER A 35 8.65 1.35 -2.83
N VAL A 36 9.65 0.58 -3.25
CA VAL A 36 9.55 -0.87 -3.41
C VAL A 36 10.60 -1.56 -2.55
N VAL A 37 10.17 -2.53 -1.75
CA VAL A 37 11.06 -3.39 -0.96
C VAL A 37 11.33 -4.66 -1.77
N ASP A 38 12.61 -4.99 -1.98
CA ASP A 38 13.03 -6.31 -2.46
C ASP A 38 13.08 -7.26 -1.25
N LEU A 39 12.09 -8.15 -1.15
CA LEU A 39 11.97 -9.10 -0.03
C LEU A 39 13.01 -10.23 -0.08
N SER A 40 13.71 -10.41 -1.22
CA SER A 40 14.84 -11.36 -1.29
C SER A 40 16.10 -10.85 -0.60
N ALA A 41 16.21 -9.53 -0.40
CA ALA A 41 17.31 -8.86 0.27
C ALA A 41 16.80 -7.70 1.16
N PRO A 42 15.93 -7.97 2.15
CA PRO A 42 15.25 -6.93 2.88
C PRO A 42 16.22 -6.13 3.76
N LEU A 43 16.10 -4.81 3.71
CA LEU A 43 16.83 -3.94 4.61
C LEU A 43 16.30 -4.07 6.04
N ARG A 44 17.18 -3.84 7.02
CA ARG A 44 16.77 -3.81 8.41
C ARG A 44 15.85 -2.62 8.66
N PHE A 45 14.72 -2.86 9.33
CA PHE A 45 13.82 -1.79 9.75
C PHE A 45 14.53 -0.76 10.62
N ALA A 46 14.27 0.51 10.34
CA ALA A 46 14.73 1.60 11.18
C ALA A 46 14.27 1.40 12.64
N GLU A 47 15.07 1.91 13.60
CA GLU A 47 14.74 1.75 15.02
C GLU A 47 13.38 2.34 15.38
N LEU A 48 12.98 3.43 14.72
CA LEU A 48 11.66 4.02 14.89
C LEU A 48 10.54 3.02 14.58
N ARG A 49 10.64 2.31 13.45
CA ARG A 49 9.64 1.29 13.06
C ARG A 49 9.62 0.12 14.04
N ARG A 50 10.79 -0.36 14.46
CA ARG A 50 10.89 -1.44 15.46
C ARG A 50 10.30 -1.06 16.81
N ARG A 51 10.46 0.21 17.24
CA ARG A 51 9.81 0.73 18.45
C ARG A 51 8.30 0.81 18.28
N GLY A 52 7.82 1.20 17.10
CA GLY A 52 6.40 1.20 16.75
C GLY A 52 5.78 -0.20 16.86
N VAL A 53 6.41 -1.21 16.29
CA VAL A 53 5.98 -2.61 16.41
C VAL A 53 5.84 -3.03 17.89
N ARG A 54 6.87 -2.77 18.73
CA ARG A 54 6.80 -3.09 20.16
C ARG A 54 5.68 -2.34 20.88
N LYS A 55 5.47 -1.07 20.52
CA LYS A 55 4.38 -0.25 21.08
C LYS A 55 3.02 -0.83 20.76
N ALA A 56 2.78 -1.19 19.48
CA ALA A 56 1.51 -1.77 19.04
C ALA A 56 1.23 -3.11 19.73
N LEU A 57 2.24 -3.99 19.81
CA LEU A 57 2.13 -5.26 20.53
C LEU A 57 1.79 -5.04 22.02
N SER A 58 2.48 -4.11 22.69
CA SER A 58 2.22 -3.79 24.09
C SER A 58 0.85 -3.18 24.33
N ALA A 59 0.28 -2.51 23.34
CA ALA A 59 -1.08 -1.97 23.38
C ALA A 59 -2.17 -3.03 23.14
N GLY A 60 -1.80 -4.25 22.73
CA GLY A 60 -2.74 -5.33 22.43
C GLY A 60 -3.33 -5.25 21.00
N VAL A 61 -2.63 -4.60 20.08
CA VAL A 61 -3.04 -4.57 18.67
C VAL A 61 -2.90 -5.96 18.07
N SER A 62 -3.95 -6.41 17.36
CA SER A 62 -3.94 -7.62 16.53
C SER A 62 -4.00 -7.26 15.04
N VAL A 63 -3.40 -8.10 14.21
CA VAL A 63 -3.37 -7.93 12.75
C VAL A 63 -3.83 -9.21 12.09
N GLU A 64 -4.74 -9.09 11.11
CA GLU A 64 -5.28 -10.23 10.37
C GLU A 64 -5.72 -9.86 8.96
N GLU A 65 -5.83 -10.86 8.08
CA GLU A 65 -6.61 -10.75 6.84
C GLU A 65 -8.09 -10.69 7.21
N SER A 66 -8.86 -9.77 6.63
CA SER A 66 -10.16 -9.38 7.17
C SER A 66 -11.17 -9.12 6.07
N GLU A 67 -12.45 -9.34 6.40
CA GLU A 67 -13.59 -8.94 5.59
C GLU A 67 -14.31 -7.69 6.13
N ALA A 68 -13.71 -7.00 7.09
CA ALA A 68 -14.25 -5.78 7.70
C ALA A 68 -14.08 -4.54 6.79
N TRP A 69 -14.49 -4.68 5.51
CA TRP A 69 -14.35 -3.65 4.48
C TRP A 69 -14.99 -2.32 4.87
N ALA A 70 -16.20 -2.37 5.45
CA ALA A 70 -16.94 -1.17 5.85
C ALA A 70 -16.22 -0.38 6.95
N ASP A 71 -15.69 -1.10 7.97
CA ASP A 71 -14.98 -0.48 9.09
C ASP A 71 -13.69 0.18 8.61
N PHE A 72 -12.89 -0.53 7.81
CA PHE A 72 -11.68 0.05 7.23
C PHE A 72 -12.00 1.23 6.30
N TRP A 73 -13.07 1.14 5.50
CA TRP A 73 -13.46 2.24 4.60
C TRP A 73 -13.90 3.48 5.36
N GLY A 74 -14.49 3.32 6.55
CA GLY A 74 -14.75 4.41 7.49
C GLY A 74 -13.45 5.12 7.89
N VAL A 75 -12.46 4.36 8.39
CA VAL A 75 -11.13 4.89 8.77
C VAL A 75 -10.43 5.58 7.59
N LEU A 76 -10.53 5.00 6.40
CA LEU A 76 -9.91 5.56 5.18
C LEU A 76 -10.57 6.89 4.77
N LYS A 77 -11.91 6.93 4.73
CA LYS A 77 -12.66 8.14 4.37
C LYS A 77 -12.42 9.28 5.35
N ASP A 78 -12.48 8.99 6.65
CA ASP A 78 -12.26 9.99 7.69
C ASP A 78 -10.85 10.59 7.59
N ASN A 79 -9.82 9.75 7.43
CA ASN A 79 -8.45 10.22 7.29
C ASN A 79 -8.23 11.06 6.02
N LEU A 80 -8.78 10.63 4.87
CA LEU A 80 -8.64 11.38 3.61
C LEU A 80 -9.41 12.71 3.65
N SER A 81 -10.61 12.70 4.17
CA SER A 81 -11.44 13.92 4.30
C SER A 81 -10.77 14.96 5.20
N HIS A 82 -10.34 14.55 6.41
CA HIS A 82 -9.76 15.48 7.38
C HIS A 82 -8.39 16.03 6.97
N ARG A 83 -7.55 15.22 6.30
CA ARG A 83 -6.18 15.65 5.96
C ARG A 83 -6.04 16.28 4.60
N PHE A 84 -6.86 15.89 3.64
CA PHE A 84 -6.65 16.23 2.23
C PHE A 84 -7.92 16.76 1.55
N GLY A 85 -9.08 16.79 2.23
CA GLY A 85 -10.36 17.12 1.60
C GLY A 85 -10.69 16.18 0.42
N ALA A 86 -10.18 14.96 0.46
CA ALA A 86 -10.26 13.99 -0.64
C ALA A 86 -11.10 12.76 -0.25
N HIS A 87 -11.46 11.99 -1.26
CA HIS A 87 -12.18 10.72 -1.10
C HIS A 87 -11.37 9.57 -1.73
N PRO A 88 -11.57 8.31 -1.28
CA PRO A 88 -11.00 7.16 -1.98
C PRO A 88 -11.42 7.13 -3.45
N VAL A 89 -10.53 6.67 -4.31
CA VAL A 89 -10.81 6.55 -5.76
C VAL A 89 -11.97 5.58 -6.03
N HIS A 90 -12.07 4.51 -5.24
CA HIS A 90 -13.17 3.56 -5.29
C HIS A 90 -14.16 3.82 -4.16
N THR A 91 -15.43 3.61 -4.43
CA THR A 91 -16.46 3.45 -3.38
C THR A 91 -16.30 2.12 -2.66
N LEU A 92 -16.96 1.96 -1.51
CA LEU A 92 -16.98 0.68 -0.80
C LEU A 92 -17.55 -0.44 -1.69
N ASP A 93 -18.63 -0.17 -2.42
CA ASP A 93 -19.28 -1.15 -3.30
C ASP A 93 -18.36 -1.56 -4.47
N GLU A 94 -17.62 -0.61 -5.03
CA GLU A 94 -16.67 -0.90 -6.10
C GLU A 94 -15.53 -1.78 -5.63
N ILE A 95 -14.91 -1.48 -4.47
CA ILE A 95 -13.77 -2.28 -4.00
C ILE A 95 -14.20 -3.67 -3.53
N THR A 96 -15.34 -3.80 -2.88
CA THR A 96 -15.88 -5.11 -2.47
C THR A 96 -16.29 -5.94 -3.68
N ARG A 97 -16.84 -5.31 -4.72
CA ARG A 97 -17.10 -5.99 -6.00
C ARG A 97 -15.81 -6.44 -6.68
N LEU A 98 -14.77 -5.60 -6.70
CA LEU A 98 -13.47 -5.98 -7.24
C LEU A 98 -12.86 -7.15 -6.46
N HIS A 99 -12.91 -7.11 -5.12
CA HIS A 99 -12.49 -8.24 -4.29
C HIS A 99 -13.28 -9.52 -4.63
N ALA A 100 -14.59 -9.44 -4.75
CA ALA A 100 -15.42 -10.60 -5.10
C ALA A 100 -15.09 -11.20 -6.49
N LEU A 101 -14.68 -10.36 -7.45
CA LEU A 101 -14.24 -10.81 -8.78
C LEU A 101 -12.81 -11.38 -8.77
N PHE A 102 -11.95 -10.90 -7.86
CA PHE A 102 -10.54 -11.27 -7.76
C PHE A 102 -10.12 -11.57 -6.32
N PRO A 103 -10.77 -12.57 -5.65
CA PRO A 103 -10.55 -12.82 -4.22
C PRO A 103 -9.13 -13.30 -3.91
N GLY A 104 -8.43 -13.89 -4.89
CA GLY A 104 -7.03 -14.28 -4.77
C GLY A 104 -6.03 -13.15 -4.94
N ASN A 105 -6.46 -11.98 -5.42
CA ASN A 105 -5.56 -10.88 -5.79
C ASN A 105 -5.79 -9.60 -4.99
N ILE A 106 -7.01 -9.36 -4.51
CA ILE A 106 -7.36 -8.15 -3.78
C ILE A 106 -7.70 -8.55 -2.35
N ARG A 107 -6.92 -8.08 -1.39
CA ARG A 107 -7.07 -8.47 0.01
C ARG A 107 -7.05 -7.26 0.91
N LEU A 108 -7.84 -7.34 1.97
CA LEU A 108 -7.84 -6.39 3.06
C LEU A 108 -7.11 -7.01 4.27
N PHE A 109 -6.20 -6.24 4.87
CA PHE A 109 -5.62 -6.53 6.17
C PHE A 109 -5.97 -5.41 7.13
N THR A 110 -6.40 -5.76 8.33
CA THR A 110 -6.77 -4.80 9.37
C THR A 110 -5.90 -4.94 10.60
N ALA A 111 -5.70 -3.83 11.27
CA ALA A 111 -5.13 -3.75 12.60
C ALA A 111 -6.22 -3.32 13.58
N THR A 112 -6.50 -4.17 14.54
CA THR A 112 -7.62 -4.04 15.48
C THR A 112 -7.09 -3.82 16.89
N LEU A 113 -7.73 -2.89 17.61
CA LEU A 113 -7.45 -2.59 19.02
C LEU A 113 -8.78 -2.47 19.77
N ASP A 114 -8.93 -3.20 20.89
CA ASP A 114 -10.15 -3.27 21.68
C ASP A 114 -11.41 -3.59 20.85
N GLY A 115 -11.28 -4.51 19.89
CA GLY A 115 -12.37 -4.95 19.01
C GLY A 115 -12.77 -3.95 17.92
N ARG A 116 -11.99 -2.88 17.70
CA ARG A 116 -12.23 -1.88 16.65
C ARG A 116 -11.12 -1.86 15.63
N VAL A 117 -11.44 -1.71 14.35
CA VAL A 117 -10.48 -1.48 13.28
C VAL A 117 -9.91 -0.07 13.43
N GLU A 118 -8.63 0.01 13.78
CA GLU A 118 -7.91 1.27 13.98
C GLU A 118 -6.94 1.58 12.82
N GLY A 119 -6.77 0.64 11.90
CA GLY A 119 -6.00 0.85 10.69
C GLY A 119 -6.05 -0.36 9.78
N GLY A 120 -5.47 -0.23 8.59
CA GLY A 120 -5.46 -1.33 7.63
C GLY A 120 -4.82 -0.95 6.30
N THR A 121 -4.79 -1.92 5.42
CA THR A 121 -4.32 -1.77 4.05
C THR A 121 -5.08 -2.70 3.11
N VAL A 122 -5.39 -2.19 1.93
CA VAL A 122 -5.82 -3.04 0.80
C VAL A 122 -4.60 -3.25 -0.08
N VAL A 123 -4.31 -4.50 -0.40
CA VAL A 123 -3.22 -4.88 -1.29
C VAL A 123 -3.73 -5.55 -2.56
N TYR A 124 -2.98 -5.38 -3.64
CA TYR A 124 -3.17 -6.09 -4.90
C TYR A 124 -1.99 -7.04 -5.11
N GLU A 125 -2.28 -8.35 -5.21
CA GLU A 125 -1.29 -9.39 -5.49
C GLU A 125 -1.14 -9.56 -7.01
N CYS A 126 0.03 -9.23 -7.55
CA CYS A 126 0.35 -9.28 -8.97
C CYS A 126 1.61 -10.14 -9.20
N GLY A 127 1.43 -11.44 -9.42
CA GLY A 127 2.59 -12.35 -9.55
C GLY A 127 3.48 -12.33 -8.31
N ASP A 128 4.76 -11.99 -8.47
CA ASP A 128 5.74 -11.93 -7.37
C ASP A 128 5.75 -10.59 -6.63
N CYS A 129 4.86 -9.66 -7.01
CA CYS A 129 4.74 -8.35 -6.39
C CYS A 129 3.43 -8.20 -5.62
N VAL A 130 3.49 -7.63 -4.44
CA VAL A 130 2.34 -7.20 -3.65
C VAL A 130 2.35 -5.67 -3.62
N ARG A 131 1.28 -5.06 -4.10
CA ARG A 131 1.16 -3.61 -4.17
C ARG A 131 0.12 -3.07 -3.19
N VAL A 132 0.50 -2.10 -2.39
CA VAL A 132 -0.42 -1.34 -1.53
C VAL A 132 -1.28 -0.42 -2.40
N GLN A 133 -2.59 -0.62 -2.34
CA GLN A 133 -3.57 0.24 -3.02
C GLN A 133 -4.12 1.31 -2.08
N TYR A 134 -4.43 0.93 -0.84
CA TYR A 134 -4.90 1.84 0.20
C TYR A 134 -4.22 1.53 1.51
N ILE A 135 -3.88 2.57 2.25
CA ILE A 135 -3.34 2.50 3.61
C ILE A 135 -3.96 3.62 4.43
N SER A 136 -4.45 3.31 5.62
CA SER A 136 -4.96 4.31 6.55
C SER A 136 -4.92 3.81 7.99
N ALA A 137 -4.88 4.78 8.92
CA ALA A 137 -5.09 4.54 10.33
C ALA A 137 -5.87 5.71 10.94
N SER A 138 -6.69 5.41 11.94
CA SER A 138 -7.34 6.41 12.80
C SER A 138 -6.29 7.20 13.60
N GLU A 139 -6.68 8.27 14.26
CA GLU A 139 -5.75 8.99 15.16
C GLU A 139 -5.26 8.08 16.29
N ARG A 140 -6.15 7.29 16.90
CA ARG A 140 -5.77 6.29 17.90
C ARG A 140 -4.83 5.23 17.33
N GLY A 141 -5.11 4.76 16.12
CA GLY A 141 -4.24 3.81 15.41
C GLY A 141 -2.84 4.38 15.17
N LYS A 142 -2.72 5.65 14.79
CA LYS A 142 -1.41 6.33 14.64
C LYS A 142 -0.69 6.42 15.98
N GLU A 143 -1.39 6.82 17.05
CA GLU A 143 -0.82 6.85 18.41
C GLU A 143 -0.30 5.48 18.85
N CYS A 144 -1.01 4.41 18.56
CA CYS A 144 -0.62 3.04 18.91
C CYS A 144 0.33 2.39 17.88
N ALA A 145 0.71 3.11 16.81
CA ALA A 145 1.61 2.63 15.76
C ALA A 145 1.10 1.34 15.07
N VAL A 146 -0.21 1.23 14.84
CA VAL A 146 -0.83 0.01 14.28
C VAL A 146 -0.29 -0.37 12.91
N LEU A 147 0.07 0.62 12.07
CA LEU A 147 0.64 0.37 10.75
C LEU A 147 2.06 -0.20 10.81
N ASP A 148 2.84 0.11 11.83
CA ASP A 148 4.16 -0.49 12.00
C ASP A 148 4.06 -2.00 12.23
N LEU A 149 3.12 -2.45 13.07
CA LEU A 149 2.86 -3.87 13.30
C LEU A 149 2.24 -4.53 12.06
N LEU A 150 1.29 -3.87 11.40
CA LEU A 150 0.66 -4.36 10.19
C LEU A 150 1.69 -4.66 9.10
N PHE A 151 2.59 -3.71 8.83
CA PHE A 151 3.62 -3.93 7.80
C PHE A 151 4.76 -4.84 8.25
N ASP A 152 5.08 -4.93 9.55
CA ASP A 152 5.99 -5.96 10.05
C ASP A 152 5.44 -7.36 9.75
N TYR A 153 4.17 -7.61 10.04
CA TYR A 153 3.47 -8.86 9.71
C TYR A 153 3.45 -9.13 8.20
N LEU A 154 3.06 -8.14 7.40
CA LEU A 154 2.95 -8.34 5.94
C LEU A 154 4.29 -8.65 5.29
N LEU A 155 5.36 -7.96 5.68
CA LEU A 155 6.67 -8.08 5.06
C LEU A 155 7.44 -9.32 5.54
N ARG A 156 7.28 -9.73 6.81
CA ARG A 156 8.08 -10.79 7.41
C ARG A 156 7.40 -12.14 7.48
N ASP A 157 6.06 -12.14 7.51
CA ASP A 157 5.28 -13.36 7.64
C ASP A 157 4.44 -13.62 6.39
N ARG A 158 3.44 -12.78 6.14
CA ARG A 158 2.42 -13.06 5.12
C ARG A 158 2.97 -13.10 3.69
N TYR A 159 3.88 -12.19 3.36
CA TYR A 159 4.45 -12.02 2.02
C TYR A 159 5.97 -12.24 1.95
N ALA A 160 6.58 -12.84 2.96
CA ALA A 160 8.02 -13.09 3.03
C ALA A 160 8.56 -13.92 1.85
N SER A 161 7.73 -14.73 1.22
CA SER A 161 8.09 -15.54 0.04
C SER A 161 7.90 -14.82 -1.30
N ARG A 162 7.32 -13.62 -1.32
CA ARG A 162 7.21 -12.80 -2.52
C ARG A 162 8.53 -12.09 -2.79
N ARG A 163 8.72 -11.62 -4.02
CA ARG A 163 9.94 -10.89 -4.37
C ARG A 163 9.85 -9.41 -4.03
N TYR A 164 8.72 -8.78 -4.35
CA TYR A 164 8.57 -7.34 -4.19
C TYR A 164 7.35 -6.97 -3.36
N PHE A 165 7.52 -5.96 -2.51
CA PHE A 165 6.43 -5.28 -1.83
C PHE A 165 6.47 -3.79 -2.19
N ASP A 166 5.45 -3.31 -2.91
CA ASP A 166 5.35 -1.97 -3.49
C ASP A 166 4.40 -1.11 -2.66
N PHE A 167 4.91 -0.10 -2.00
CA PHE A 167 4.11 0.87 -1.24
C PHE A 167 3.39 1.90 -2.11
N GLY A 168 3.56 1.83 -3.42
CA GLY A 168 2.95 2.75 -4.37
C GLY A 168 3.73 4.04 -4.56
N THR A 169 3.03 5.03 -5.11
CA THR A 169 3.63 6.32 -5.47
C THR A 169 4.05 7.11 -4.24
N SER A 170 5.31 7.52 -4.22
CA SER A 170 5.96 8.27 -3.13
C SER A 170 6.28 9.72 -3.51
N ASN A 171 5.57 10.28 -4.47
CA ASN A 171 5.68 11.67 -4.90
C ASN A 171 4.31 12.28 -5.17
N GLY A 172 4.25 13.60 -5.26
CA GLY A 172 3.12 14.40 -5.72
C GLY A 172 3.50 15.32 -6.85
N ASP A 173 2.57 16.18 -7.27
CA ASP A 173 2.77 17.22 -8.27
C ASP A 173 3.44 16.66 -9.55
N ASP A 174 2.83 15.64 -10.14
CA ASP A 174 3.29 14.94 -11.36
C ASP A 174 4.76 14.51 -11.34
N GLY A 175 5.32 14.33 -10.15
CA GLY A 175 6.71 13.91 -9.93
C GLY A 175 7.64 15.02 -9.45
N HIS A 176 7.17 16.26 -9.34
CA HIS A 176 7.99 17.40 -8.94
C HIS A 176 8.19 17.55 -7.42
N PHE A 177 7.35 16.88 -6.62
CA PHE A 177 7.44 16.89 -5.17
C PHE A 177 7.67 15.49 -4.62
N LEU A 178 8.78 15.28 -3.92
CA LEU A 178 9.10 14.01 -3.25
C LEU A 178 8.48 13.98 -1.86
N ASN A 179 7.71 12.94 -1.55
CA ASN A 179 7.15 12.76 -0.21
C ASN A 179 8.12 11.93 0.65
N GLU A 180 9.01 12.61 1.37
CA GLU A 180 10.03 12.00 2.23
C GLU A 180 9.44 11.09 3.34
N GLY A 181 8.18 11.28 3.69
CA GLY A 181 7.49 10.43 4.66
C GLY A 181 7.10 9.04 4.13
N LEU A 182 7.19 8.84 2.81
CA LEU A 182 6.86 7.58 2.13
C LEU A 182 8.08 6.83 1.57
N ILE A 183 9.29 7.33 1.81
CA ILE A 183 10.56 6.77 1.33
C ILE A 183 11.34 6.15 2.47
#